data_12ee0fae09f36a8bdadcf2fcb88aaabc
#
_entry.id   12ee0fae09f36a8bdadcf2fcb88aaabc
#
_cell.length_a   1.000
_cell.length_b   1.000
_cell.length_c   1.000
_cell.angle_alpha   90.00
_cell.angle_beta   90.00
_cell.angle_gamma   90.00
#
_symmetry.space_group_name_H-M   'P 1'
#
loop_
_entity.id
_entity.type
_entity.pdbx_description
1 polymer ?
#
loop_
_entity_poly.entity_id
_entity_poly.type
_entity_poly.pdbx_seq_one_letter_code
_entity_poly.pdbx_strand_id
1 'polypeptide(L)'
;MNAAVSSTTGHPQGAARSVRQFDYIAEMMQLALDDTPVLKIKGRVTQVIGTIIKAVVPTVKVGEVCVLRNPGEDFEMKAEVVGFPRDAALLTPIGDMYGISAATEVIPTGRAHMVPVGFGLLGRVLDGLGRPLDEAERGPLEASKFYPVFAEAPDPLKRKIISEPLELGVRALDSVLTCGEGQRMGIFAAAGGGKSTLMGMLVKGADVDVTVVALIGERGREV
;
A
#
# COMPACT_ATOMS: atom_id res chain seq x y z
N MET A 1 27.30 -39.20 -71.50
CA MET A 1 28.18 -39.31 -70.34
C MET A 1 28.35 -37.96 -69.79
N ASN A 2 27.64 -37.62 -68.76
CA ASN A 2 27.93 -36.49 -67.88
C ASN A 2 27.13 -36.71 -66.56
N ALA A 3 27.84 -36.95 -65.52
CA ALA A 3 27.34 -37.14 -64.16
C ALA A 3 27.04 -35.77 -63.51
N ALA A 4 25.84 -35.58 -63.06
CA ALA A 4 25.47 -34.44 -62.28
C ALA A 4 25.74 -34.76 -60.79
N VAL A 5 26.60 -33.95 -60.17
CA VAL A 5 26.83 -33.95 -58.71
C VAL A 5 25.80 -33.03 -58.05
N SER A 6 24.93 -33.59 -57.21
CA SER A 6 24.00 -32.81 -56.39
C SER A 6 24.67 -32.43 -55.07
N SER A 7 24.90 -31.13 -54.84
CA SER A 7 25.35 -30.57 -53.60
C SER A 7 24.13 -30.25 -52.71
N THR A 8 23.93 -31.01 -51.66
CA THR A 8 22.97 -30.70 -50.60
C THR A 8 23.58 -29.64 -49.66
N THR A 9 23.16 -28.41 -49.79
CA THR A 9 23.46 -27.35 -48.82
C THR A 9 22.49 -27.44 -47.65
N GLY A 10 22.97 -28.02 -46.54
CA GLY A 10 22.25 -27.98 -45.26
C GLY A 10 22.21 -26.55 -44.72
N HIS A 11 21.02 -26.04 -44.48
CA HIS A 11 20.80 -24.72 -43.90
C HIS A 11 21.06 -24.77 -42.39
N PRO A 12 21.90 -23.86 -41.81
CA PRO A 12 22.11 -23.75 -40.37
C PRO A 12 21.04 -22.83 -39.75
N GLN A 13 19.77 -23.22 -39.77
CA GLN A 13 18.70 -22.45 -39.11
C GLN A 13 18.56 -22.75 -37.60
N GLY A 14 19.16 -23.81 -37.10
CA GLY A 14 19.08 -24.20 -35.69
C GLY A 14 20.00 -23.39 -34.76
N ALA A 15 21.21 -23.04 -35.23
CA ALA A 15 22.19 -22.34 -34.39
C ALA A 15 21.84 -20.87 -34.10
N ALA A 16 21.26 -20.15 -35.09
CA ALA A 16 20.89 -18.76 -34.96
C ALA A 16 19.70 -18.52 -34.00
N ARG A 17 18.86 -19.54 -33.82
CA ARG A 17 17.73 -19.48 -32.88
C ARG A 17 18.13 -19.70 -31.43
N SER A 18 19.11 -20.57 -31.18
CA SER A 18 19.65 -20.81 -29.84
C SER A 18 20.44 -19.62 -29.32
N VAL A 19 21.25 -18.97 -30.14
CA VAL A 19 22.04 -17.79 -29.76
C VAL A 19 21.10 -16.64 -29.31
N ARG A 20 20.04 -16.34 -30.06
CA ARG A 20 19.07 -15.29 -29.66
C ARG A 20 18.34 -15.58 -28.36
N GLN A 21 18.12 -16.85 -28.05
CA GLN A 21 17.47 -17.24 -26.80
C GLN A 21 18.39 -17.09 -25.60
N PHE A 22 19.69 -17.37 -25.78
CA PHE A 22 20.71 -17.13 -24.76
C PHE A 22 20.96 -15.64 -24.55
N ASP A 23 20.99 -14.83 -25.59
CA ASP A 23 21.12 -13.37 -25.51
C ASP A 23 19.96 -12.76 -24.72
N TYR A 24 18.72 -13.18 -24.98
CA TYR A 24 17.54 -12.75 -24.22
C TYR A 24 17.62 -13.13 -22.73
N ILE A 25 18.05 -14.35 -22.42
CA ILE A 25 18.22 -14.80 -21.04
C ILE A 25 19.34 -13.99 -20.35
N ALA A 26 20.44 -13.75 -21.06
CA ALA A 26 21.55 -12.94 -20.53
C ALA A 26 21.11 -11.50 -20.25
N GLU A 27 20.34 -10.89 -21.15
CA GLU A 27 19.77 -9.54 -20.97
C GLU A 27 18.79 -9.47 -19.79
N MET A 28 17.91 -10.45 -19.63
CA MET A 28 17.02 -10.57 -18.50
C MET A 28 17.76 -10.78 -17.18
N MET A 29 18.84 -11.58 -17.18
CA MET A 29 19.69 -11.76 -16.01
C MET A 29 20.46 -10.48 -15.66
N GLN A 30 20.95 -9.75 -16.65
CA GLN A 30 21.62 -8.47 -16.46
C GLN A 30 20.67 -7.44 -15.83
N LEU A 31 19.47 -7.30 -16.38
CA LEU A 31 18.42 -6.43 -15.82
C LEU A 31 18.05 -6.82 -14.38
N ALA A 32 17.96 -8.11 -14.08
CA ALA A 32 17.67 -8.60 -12.74
C ALA A 32 18.83 -8.34 -11.76
N LEU A 33 20.07 -8.40 -12.24
CA LEU A 33 21.28 -8.10 -11.45
C LEU A 33 21.41 -6.59 -11.19
N ASP A 34 21.13 -5.75 -12.19
CA ASP A 34 21.18 -4.29 -12.07
C ASP A 34 20.14 -3.75 -11.09
N ASP A 35 18.99 -4.41 -10.95
CA ASP A 35 17.94 -4.05 -9.99
C ASP A 35 18.14 -4.70 -8.60
N THR A 36 19.14 -5.56 -8.45
CA THR A 36 19.42 -6.25 -7.18
C THR A 36 20.57 -5.59 -6.46
N PRO A 37 20.34 -4.89 -5.33
CA PRO A 37 21.44 -4.29 -4.57
C PRO A 37 22.39 -5.37 -4.05
N VAL A 38 23.64 -5.32 -4.49
CA VAL A 38 24.72 -6.26 -4.13
C VAL A 38 24.99 -6.25 -2.62
N LEU A 39 24.74 -5.13 -1.94
CA LEU A 39 24.90 -4.96 -0.51
C LEU A 39 23.54 -4.63 0.12
N LYS A 40 23.02 -5.53 0.94
CA LYS A 40 21.84 -5.23 1.79
C LYS A 40 22.32 -4.37 2.96
N ILE A 41 22.06 -3.08 2.87
CA ILE A 41 22.30 -2.13 3.97
C ILE A 41 21.32 -2.49 5.09
N LYS A 42 21.85 -2.71 6.30
CA LYS A 42 21.07 -2.99 7.49
C LYS A 42 21.48 -2.02 8.59
N GLY A 43 20.50 -1.54 9.32
CA GLY A 43 20.67 -0.83 10.58
C GLY A 43 20.37 -1.74 11.77
N ARG A 44 20.42 -1.15 12.95
CA ARG A 44 20.09 -1.81 14.22
C ARG A 44 19.30 -0.87 15.12
N VAL A 45 18.34 -1.43 15.85
CA VAL A 45 17.65 -0.72 16.92
C VAL A 45 18.62 -0.44 18.05
N THR A 46 18.64 0.80 18.53
CA THR A 46 19.49 1.24 19.65
C THR A 46 18.69 1.53 20.91
N GLN A 47 17.44 1.96 20.77
CA GLN A 47 16.59 2.31 21.90
C GLN A 47 15.12 2.27 21.48
N VAL A 48 14.25 1.92 22.43
CA VAL A 48 12.78 2.04 22.28
C VAL A 48 12.27 2.91 23.42
N ILE A 49 11.50 3.94 23.11
CA ILE A 49 10.94 4.89 24.08
C ILE A 49 9.46 5.07 23.77
N GLY A 50 8.59 4.45 24.56
CA GLY A 50 7.15 4.45 24.29
C GLY A 50 6.88 3.83 22.91
N THR A 51 6.29 4.58 22.01
CA THR A 51 5.97 4.17 20.62
C THR A 51 7.05 4.58 19.60
N ILE A 52 8.18 5.12 20.03
CA ILE A 52 9.26 5.56 19.15
C ILE A 52 10.45 4.61 19.24
N ILE A 53 10.92 4.16 18.09
CA ILE A 53 12.09 3.32 17.96
C ILE A 53 13.22 4.18 17.43
N LYS A 54 14.37 4.19 18.14
CA LYS A 54 15.61 4.78 17.66
C LYS A 54 16.48 3.70 17.04
N ALA A 55 16.99 3.97 15.85
CA ALA A 55 17.87 3.06 15.14
C ALA A 55 19.01 3.80 14.47
N VAL A 56 20.16 3.15 14.38
CA VAL A 56 21.23 3.57 13.48
C VAL A 56 21.05 2.82 12.18
N VAL A 57 20.69 3.53 11.14
CA VAL A 57 20.47 2.98 9.80
C VAL A 57 20.95 4.00 8.77
N PRO A 58 21.90 3.66 7.91
CA PRO A 58 22.39 4.59 6.91
C PRO A 58 21.40 4.76 5.75
N THR A 59 21.43 5.93 5.12
CA THR A 59 20.76 6.25 3.84
C THR A 59 19.22 6.22 3.82
N VAL A 60 18.54 6.21 4.97
CA VAL A 60 17.07 6.30 5.00
C VAL A 60 16.59 7.75 4.90
N LYS A 61 15.33 7.93 4.45
CA LYS A 61 14.67 9.22 4.29
C LYS A 61 13.44 9.32 5.20
N VAL A 62 13.03 10.53 5.58
CA VAL A 62 11.76 10.73 6.27
C VAL A 62 10.59 10.26 5.38
N GLY A 63 9.66 9.52 5.97
CA GLY A 63 8.54 8.90 5.25
C GLY A 63 8.87 7.54 4.62
N GLU A 64 10.13 7.10 4.68
CA GLU A 64 10.51 5.77 4.21
C GLU A 64 10.08 4.69 5.18
N VAL A 65 9.56 3.58 4.67
CA VAL A 65 9.25 2.39 5.47
C VAL A 65 10.48 1.49 5.56
N CYS A 66 10.80 1.09 6.78
CA CYS A 66 11.81 0.08 7.08
C CYS A 66 11.12 -1.21 7.57
N VAL A 67 11.74 -2.35 7.27
CA VAL A 67 11.37 -3.64 7.84
C VAL A 67 12.27 -3.90 9.05
N LEU A 68 11.65 -4.18 10.19
CA LEU A 68 12.31 -4.59 11.42
C LEU A 68 12.17 -6.10 11.57
N ARG A 69 13.27 -6.81 11.79
CA ARG A 69 13.25 -8.26 12.02
C ARG A 69 14.32 -8.70 13.00
N ASN A 70 14.07 -9.79 13.68
CA ASN A 70 15.06 -10.44 14.53
C ASN A 70 15.76 -11.56 13.74
N PRO A 71 17.10 -11.61 13.72
CA PRO A 71 17.83 -12.71 13.10
C PRO A 71 17.49 -14.04 13.76
N GLY A 72 17.03 -15.02 12.98
CA GLY A 72 16.72 -16.36 13.47
C GLY A 72 15.36 -16.53 14.15
N GLU A 73 14.53 -15.51 14.20
CA GLU A 73 13.17 -15.53 14.70
C GLU A 73 12.17 -15.21 13.57
N ASP A 74 10.95 -15.70 13.72
CA ASP A 74 9.83 -15.36 12.83
C ASP A 74 9.16 -14.07 13.30
N PHE A 75 9.96 -13.02 13.43
CA PHE A 75 9.51 -11.68 13.79
C PHE A 75 9.80 -10.71 12.66
N GLU A 76 8.75 -10.12 12.10
CA GLU A 76 8.83 -9.05 11.12
C GLU A 76 7.75 -8.01 11.39
N MET A 77 8.15 -6.74 11.39
CA MET A 77 7.24 -5.61 11.44
C MET A 77 7.72 -4.47 10.56
N LYS A 78 6.81 -3.58 10.19
CA LYS A 78 7.14 -2.36 9.45
C LYS A 78 7.21 -1.17 10.41
N ALA A 79 8.08 -0.22 10.11
CA ALA A 79 8.13 1.06 10.81
C ALA A 79 8.47 2.17 9.82
N GLU A 80 7.89 3.36 10.02
CA GLU A 80 8.13 4.53 9.20
C GLU A 80 9.14 5.46 9.83
N VAL A 81 10.06 5.98 9.05
CA VAL A 81 11.04 6.98 9.50
C VAL A 81 10.37 8.34 9.63
N VAL A 82 10.32 8.88 10.84
CA VAL A 82 9.67 10.16 11.14
C VAL A 82 10.64 11.30 11.39
N GLY A 83 11.93 11.04 11.51
CA GLY A 83 12.94 12.08 11.69
C GLY A 83 14.32 11.56 12.07
N PHE A 84 15.27 12.50 12.21
CA PHE A 84 16.67 12.23 12.49
C PHE A 84 17.20 13.15 13.60
N PRO A 85 17.13 12.75 14.88
CA PRO A 85 17.84 13.44 15.93
C PRO A 85 19.31 13.02 15.96
N ARG A 86 20.24 13.92 15.66
CA ARG A 86 21.69 13.65 15.58
C ARG A 86 21.98 12.51 14.59
N ASP A 87 22.61 11.43 15.05
CA ASP A 87 23.08 10.33 14.22
C ASP A 87 22.14 9.10 14.21
N ALA A 88 20.90 9.27 14.64
CA ALA A 88 19.91 8.19 14.71
C ALA A 88 18.65 8.50 13.92
N ALA A 89 18.04 7.49 13.32
CA ALA A 89 16.71 7.57 12.77
C ALA A 89 15.66 7.31 13.86
N LEU A 90 14.61 8.11 13.89
CA LEU A 90 13.39 7.82 14.65
C LEU A 90 12.39 7.10 13.75
N LEU A 91 11.89 5.98 14.22
CA LEU A 91 10.89 5.21 13.51
C LEU A 91 9.63 5.07 14.36
N THR A 92 8.49 5.20 13.71
CA THR A 92 7.18 4.89 14.29
C THR A 92 6.74 3.53 13.81
N PRO A 93 6.39 2.60 14.71
CA PRO A 93 5.94 1.25 14.32
C PRO A 93 4.62 1.30 13.56
N ILE A 94 4.49 0.42 12.58
CA ILE A 94 3.26 0.16 11.84
C ILE A 94 2.75 -1.21 12.28
N GLY A 95 2.03 -1.27 13.39
CA GLY A 95 1.54 -2.48 14.04
C GLY A 95 2.04 -2.65 15.48
N ASP A 96 1.96 -3.86 16.00
CA ASP A 96 2.34 -4.18 17.37
C ASP A 96 3.86 -4.24 17.55
N MET A 97 4.33 -3.72 18.67
CA MET A 97 5.77 -3.63 18.98
C MET A 97 6.32 -4.85 19.72
N TYR A 98 5.50 -5.88 19.95
CA TYR A 98 5.97 -7.07 20.67
C TYR A 98 7.08 -7.77 19.88
N GLY A 99 8.14 -8.14 20.58
CA GLY A 99 9.29 -8.85 19.99
C GLY A 99 10.45 -7.95 19.56
N ILE A 100 10.35 -6.62 19.63
CA ILE A 100 11.49 -5.74 19.35
C ILE A 100 12.55 -5.89 20.44
N SER A 101 13.80 -6.07 20.01
CA SER A 101 14.97 -6.21 20.90
C SER A 101 16.13 -5.33 20.45
N ALA A 102 17.19 -5.28 21.23
CA ALA A 102 18.44 -4.64 20.84
C ALA A 102 19.17 -5.36 19.67
N ALA A 103 18.77 -6.59 19.37
CA ALA A 103 19.28 -7.37 18.24
C ALA A 103 18.46 -7.14 16.95
N THR A 104 17.33 -6.43 17.03
CA THR A 104 16.45 -6.18 15.89
C THR A 104 17.18 -5.40 14.80
N GLU A 105 17.26 -6.00 13.62
CA GLU A 105 17.77 -5.36 12.41
C GLU A 105 16.73 -4.41 11.82
N VAL A 106 17.19 -3.31 11.24
CA VAL A 106 16.38 -2.33 10.50
C VAL A 106 16.80 -2.35 9.04
N ILE A 107 15.91 -2.74 8.16
CA ILE A 107 16.17 -2.92 6.73
C ILE A 107 15.42 -1.84 5.97
N PRO A 108 16.11 -0.88 5.33
CA PRO A 108 15.50 0.12 4.48
C PRO A 108 14.80 -0.53 3.28
N THR A 109 13.65 -0.01 2.89
CA THR A 109 12.94 -0.48 1.69
C THR A 109 13.12 0.45 0.49
N GLY A 110 13.63 1.66 0.70
CA GLY A 110 13.72 2.70 -0.33
C GLY A 110 12.37 3.28 -0.76
N ARG A 111 11.28 2.91 -0.09
CA ARG A 111 9.92 3.25 -0.50
C ARG A 111 9.12 3.85 0.66
N ALA A 112 8.22 4.79 0.33
CA ALA A 112 7.19 5.26 1.26
C ALA A 112 6.14 4.17 1.50
N HIS A 113 5.28 4.39 2.51
CA HIS A 113 4.15 3.49 2.75
C HIS A 113 3.18 3.52 1.57
N MET A 114 2.95 2.36 0.99
CA MET A 114 2.08 2.16 -0.16
C MET A 114 0.85 1.35 0.24
N VAL A 115 -0.30 1.72 -0.31
CA VAL A 115 -1.57 1.01 -0.12
C VAL A 115 -2.07 0.41 -1.43
N PRO A 116 -2.69 -0.78 -1.38
CA PRO A 116 -3.31 -1.36 -2.55
C PRO A 116 -4.50 -0.53 -3.02
N VAL A 117 -4.67 -0.38 -4.32
CA VAL A 117 -5.81 0.32 -4.93
C VAL A 117 -6.32 -0.44 -6.16
N GLY A 118 -7.59 -0.26 -6.47
CA GLY A 118 -8.23 -0.86 -7.64
C GLY A 118 -9.62 -1.43 -7.36
N PHE A 119 -10.27 -1.89 -8.40
CA PHE A 119 -11.63 -2.47 -8.32
C PHE A 119 -11.71 -3.73 -7.45
N GLY A 120 -10.61 -4.45 -7.24
CA GLY A 120 -10.54 -5.60 -6.35
C GLY A 120 -10.78 -5.27 -4.86
N LEU A 121 -10.82 -3.97 -4.50
CA LEU A 121 -11.17 -3.53 -3.15
C LEU A 121 -12.68 -3.38 -2.93
N LEU A 122 -13.49 -3.41 -3.99
CA LEU A 122 -14.95 -3.27 -3.86
C LEU A 122 -15.55 -4.43 -3.07
N GLY A 123 -16.37 -4.08 -2.08
CA GLY A 123 -17.01 -5.05 -1.17
C GLY A 123 -16.04 -5.76 -0.22
N ARG A 124 -14.81 -5.27 -0.05
CA ARG A 124 -13.82 -5.83 0.87
C ARG A 124 -13.80 -5.07 2.19
N VAL A 125 -13.40 -5.78 3.25
CA VAL A 125 -13.14 -5.23 4.58
C VAL A 125 -11.64 -5.30 4.85
N LEU A 126 -11.03 -4.14 5.11
CA LEU A 126 -9.59 -4.02 5.27
C LEU A 126 -9.25 -3.52 6.69
N ASP A 127 -8.09 -3.91 7.20
CA ASP A 127 -7.51 -3.29 8.39
C ASP A 127 -6.91 -1.92 8.08
N GLY A 128 -6.43 -1.21 9.11
CA GLY A 128 -5.78 0.09 8.95
C GLY A 128 -4.48 0.09 8.14
N LEU A 129 -3.97 -1.08 7.77
CA LEU A 129 -2.77 -1.27 6.96
C LEU A 129 -3.10 -1.73 5.52
N GLY A 130 -4.39 -1.81 5.19
CA GLY A 130 -4.87 -2.28 3.89
C GLY A 130 -4.84 -3.79 3.71
N ARG A 131 -4.74 -4.58 4.79
CA ARG A 131 -4.82 -6.05 4.73
C ARG A 131 -6.28 -6.48 4.78
N PRO A 132 -6.70 -7.48 4.00
CA PRO A 132 -8.07 -7.96 4.03
C PRO A 132 -8.36 -8.69 5.35
N LEU A 133 -9.40 -8.25 6.06
CA LEU A 133 -9.95 -8.94 7.23
C LEU A 133 -10.88 -10.08 6.83
N ASP A 134 -11.40 -10.03 5.62
CA ASP A 134 -12.35 -10.98 5.02
C ASP A 134 -11.67 -12.01 4.10
N GLU A 135 -10.36 -12.23 4.24
CA GLU A 135 -9.58 -13.11 3.37
C GLU A 135 -10.05 -14.57 3.44
N ALA A 136 -10.47 -15.03 4.61
CA ALA A 136 -10.98 -16.39 4.80
C ALA A 136 -12.25 -16.66 3.99
N GLU A 137 -13.10 -15.63 3.78
CA GLU A 137 -14.38 -15.76 3.08
C GLU A 137 -14.27 -15.38 1.59
N ARG A 138 -13.42 -14.40 1.28
CA ARG A 138 -13.35 -13.76 -0.05
C ARG A 138 -12.02 -13.97 -0.77
N GLY A 139 -11.10 -14.71 -0.17
CA GLY A 139 -9.75 -14.95 -0.73
C GLY A 139 -8.83 -13.73 -0.64
N PRO A 140 -7.60 -13.86 -1.18
CA PRO A 140 -6.60 -12.79 -1.15
C PRO A 140 -7.07 -11.54 -1.90
N LEU A 141 -6.49 -10.39 -1.52
CA LEU A 141 -6.81 -9.11 -2.15
C LEU A 141 -6.12 -8.98 -3.52
N GLU A 142 -6.89 -8.80 -4.56
CA GLU A 142 -6.37 -8.51 -5.91
C GLU A 142 -6.21 -6.99 -6.09
N ALA A 143 -5.01 -6.49 -5.87
CA ALA A 143 -4.69 -5.09 -6.10
C ALA A 143 -4.14 -4.89 -7.52
N SER A 144 -4.72 -3.95 -8.27
CA SER A 144 -4.23 -3.63 -9.61
C SER A 144 -3.05 -2.68 -9.59
N LYS A 145 -2.94 -1.85 -8.55
CA LYS A 145 -1.89 -0.82 -8.38
C LYS A 145 -1.62 -0.57 -6.89
N PHE A 146 -0.52 0.12 -6.62
CA PHE A 146 -0.19 0.63 -5.29
C PHE A 146 0.03 2.13 -5.34
N TYR A 147 -0.57 2.86 -4.40
CA TYR A 147 -0.43 4.31 -4.27
C TYR A 147 0.24 4.65 -2.94
N PRO A 148 1.02 5.74 -2.87
CA PRO A 148 1.58 6.20 -1.61
C PRO A 148 0.44 6.68 -0.68
N VAL A 149 0.56 6.36 0.61
CA VAL A 149 -0.39 6.84 1.65
C VAL A 149 -0.37 8.36 1.72
N PHE A 150 0.83 8.96 1.61
CA PHE A 150 0.99 10.40 1.55
C PHE A 150 0.99 10.85 0.10
N ALA A 151 -0.08 11.54 -0.29
CA ALA A 151 -0.22 12.20 -1.59
C ALA A 151 -0.37 13.70 -1.39
N GLU A 152 0.12 14.47 -2.34
CA GLU A 152 -0.08 15.91 -2.34
C GLU A 152 -1.57 16.25 -2.48
N ALA A 153 -2.02 17.24 -1.70
CA ALA A 153 -3.38 17.73 -1.80
C ALA A 153 -3.59 18.39 -3.17
N PRO A 154 -4.78 18.24 -3.78
CA PRO A 154 -5.09 18.96 -5.02
C PRO A 154 -4.97 20.47 -4.84
N ASP A 155 -4.43 21.15 -5.85
CA ASP A 155 -4.34 22.61 -5.90
C ASP A 155 -5.71 23.22 -5.58
N PRO A 156 -5.81 24.15 -4.62
CA PRO A 156 -7.07 24.83 -4.27
C PRO A 156 -7.77 25.46 -5.46
N LEU A 157 -7.03 25.98 -6.43
CA LEU A 157 -7.58 26.61 -7.64
C LEU A 157 -8.16 25.61 -8.65
N LYS A 158 -7.79 24.33 -8.54
CA LYS A 158 -8.34 23.24 -9.36
C LYS A 158 -9.62 22.61 -8.77
N ARG A 159 -9.98 22.99 -7.54
CA ARG A 159 -11.21 22.49 -6.92
C ARG A 159 -12.42 23.10 -7.61
N LYS A 160 -13.36 22.27 -7.98
CA LYS A 160 -14.65 22.71 -8.51
C LYS A 160 -15.49 23.34 -7.40
N ILE A 161 -16.27 24.36 -7.77
CA ILE A 161 -17.32 24.89 -6.91
C ILE A 161 -18.41 23.82 -6.81
N ILE A 162 -18.94 23.62 -5.60
CA ILE A 162 -20.04 22.68 -5.36
C ILE A 162 -21.33 23.32 -5.93
N SER A 163 -21.92 22.70 -6.94
CA SER A 163 -23.12 23.16 -7.62
C SER A 163 -24.23 22.13 -7.69
N GLU A 164 -23.87 20.85 -7.56
CA GLU A 164 -24.82 19.74 -7.69
C GLU A 164 -25.19 19.18 -6.32
N PRO A 165 -26.49 18.94 -6.04
CA PRO A 165 -26.93 18.29 -4.83
C PRO A 165 -26.59 16.79 -4.88
N LEU A 166 -26.27 16.21 -3.73
CA LEU A 166 -26.07 14.79 -3.52
C LEU A 166 -27.26 14.25 -2.72
N GLU A 167 -27.98 13.29 -3.29
CA GLU A 167 -29.05 12.58 -2.60
C GLU A 167 -28.47 11.57 -1.61
N LEU A 168 -28.81 11.77 -0.32
CA LEU A 168 -28.30 10.93 0.77
C LEU A 168 -29.29 9.84 1.19
N GLY A 169 -30.51 9.83 0.64
CA GLY A 169 -31.58 8.89 0.95
C GLY A 169 -32.22 9.10 2.32
N VAL A 170 -31.94 10.22 2.98
CA VAL A 170 -32.53 10.61 4.26
C VAL A 170 -33.38 11.88 4.05
N ARG A 171 -34.71 11.75 4.08
CA ARG A 171 -35.65 12.83 3.76
C ARG A 171 -35.38 14.17 4.45
N ALA A 172 -34.94 14.13 5.72
CA ALA A 172 -34.67 15.35 6.46
C ALA A 172 -33.37 16.05 5.94
N LEU A 173 -32.39 15.29 5.47
CA LEU A 173 -31.17 15.83 4.87
C LEU A 173 -31.46 16.33 3.46
N ASP A 174 -32.08 15.51 2.63
CA ASP A 174 -32.33 15.83 1.22
C ASP A 174 -33.28 17.01 1.04
N SER A 175 -34.20 17.24 1.99
CA SER A 175 -35.19 18.32 1.88
C SER A 175 -34.82 19.60 2.61
N VAL A 176 -34.07 19.55 3.71
CA VAL A 176 -33.86 20.71 4.60
C VAL A 176 -32.36 21.04 4.79
N LEU A 177 -31.49 20.03 4.76
CA LEU A 177 -30.07 20.14 4.99
C LEU A 177 -29.27 19.64 3.77
N THR A 178 -29.67 20.06 2.59
CA THR A 178 -29.12 19.59 1.32
C THR A 178 -27.59 19.52 1.34
N CYS A 179 -27.06 18.34 1.02
CA CYS A 179 -25.63 18.10 0.84
C CYS A 179 -25.27 18.24 -0.64
N GLY A 180 -24.16 18.86 -0.95
CA GLY A 180 -23.66 18.95 -2.31
C GLY A 180 -22.55 17.94 -2.60
N GLU A 181 -22.35 17.58 -3.86
CA GLU A 181 -21.26 16.73 -4.29
C GLU A 181 -19.91 17.35 -3.95
N GLY A 182 -19.08 16.59 -3.16
CA GLY A 182 -17.79 17.09 -2.66
C GLY A 182 -17.88 17.87 -1.34
N GLN A 183 -19.06 18.04 -0.76
CA GLN A 183 -19.23 18.70 0.52
C GLN A 183 -18.73 17.80 1.68
N ARG A 184 -18.22 18.44 2.75
CA ARG A 184 -17.91 17.80 4.02
C ARG A 184 -19.01 18.13 5.02
N MET A 185 -19.60 17.09 5.60
CA MET A 185 -20.59 17.21 6.67
C MET A 185 -20.09 16.58 7.95
N GLY A 186 -20.39 17.23 9.09
CA GLY A 186 -20.12 16.69 10.42
C GLY A 186 -21.38 16.16 11.09
N ILE A 187 -21.33 14.96 11.66
CA ILE A 187 -22.39 14.38 12.47
C ILE A 187 -21.90 14.31 13.91
N PHE A 188 -22.45 15.16 14.75
CA PHE A 188 -22.10 15.28 16.16
C PHE A 188 -23.27 14.82 17.01
N ALA A 189 -23.04 13.84 17.89
CA ALA A 189 -24.06 13.33 18.79
C ALA A 189 -23.43 12.85 20.10
N ALA A 190 -24.18 12.98 21.20
CA ALA A 190 -23.86 12.31 22.43
C ALA A 190 -23.97 10.78 22.28
N ALA A 191 -23.47 10.04 23.27
CA ALA A 191 -23.62 8.59 23.30
C ALA A 191 -25.12 8.22 23.24
N GLY A 192 -25.47 7.28 22.35
CA GLY A 192 -26.86 6.89 22.10
C GLY A 192 -27.68 7.85 21.21
N GLY A 193 -27.08 8.92 20.68
CA GLY A 193 -27.77 9.92 19.84
C GLY A 193 -28.07 9.46 18.40
N GLY A 194 -27.84 8.18 18.06
CA GLY A 194 -28.19 7.63 16.75
C GLY A 194 -27.16 7.89 15.64
N LYS A 195 -25.92 8.32 15.98
CA LYS A 195 -24.84 8.56 14.99
C LYS A 195 -24.64 7.36 14.06
N SER A 196 -24.39 6.18 14.62
CA SER A 196 -24.15 4.95 13.84
C SER A 196 -25.37 4.52 13.02
N THR A 197 -26.60 4.75 13.56
CA THR A 197 -27.84 4.48 12.83
C THR A 197 -27.94 5.40 11.61
N LEU A 198 -27.70 6.69 11.78
CA LEU A 198 -27.71 7.65 10.68
C LEU A 198 -26.64 7.32 9.64
N MET A 199 -25.41 6.98 10.08
CA MET A 199 -24.34 6.52 9.18
C MET A 199 -24.77 5.31 8.36
N GLY A 200 -25.41 4.31 8.99
CA GLY A 200 -25.94 3.15 8.28
C GLY A 200 -27.04 3.47 7.27
N MET A 201 -27.85 4.50 7.55
CA MET A 201 -28.86 4.99 6.59
C MET A 201 -28.18 5.67 5.39
N LEU A 202 -27.17 6.50 5.62
CA LEU A 202 -26.41 7.18 4.56
C LEU A 202 -25.69 6.17 3.65
N VAL A 203 -25.00 5.20 4.24
CA VAL A 203 -24.29 4.14 3.48
C VAL A 203 -25.22 3.34 2.56
N LYS A 204 -26.47 3.14 3.00
CA LYS A 204 -27.47 2.35 2.23
C LYS A 204 -28.29 3.18 1.27
N GLY A 205 -28.46 4.46 1.55
CA GLY A 205 -29.40 5.32 0.85
C GLY A 205 -28.79 6.35 -0.10
N ALA A 206 -27.51 6.64 0.02
CA ALA A 206 -26.85 7.63 -0.83
C ALA A 206 -26.77 7.17 -2.29
N ASP A 207 -27.12 8.04 -3.22
CA ASP A 207 -26.99 7.81 -4.67
C ASP A 207 -25.55 8.07 -5.13
N VAL A 208 -24.69 7.08 -4.96
CA VAL A 208 -23.26 7.15 -5.26
C VAL A 208 -22.76 5.84 -5.90
N ASP A 209 -21.75 5.94 -6.75
CA ASP A 209 -21.14 4.77 -7.40
C ASP A 209 -20.43 3.87 -6.40
N VAL A 210 -19.74 4.44 -5.41
CA VAL A 210 -18.96 3.71 -4.41
C VAL A 210 -19.05 4.40 -3.06
N THR A 211 -19.31 3.62 -2.02
CA THR A 211 -19.26 4.07 -0.63
C THR A 211 -17.99 3.54 0.04
N VAL A 212 -17.21 4.44 0.63
CA VAL A 212 -16.03 4.10 1.43
C VAL A 212 -16.29 4.45 2.89
N VAL A 213 -16.18 3.46 3.78
CA VAL A 213 -16.40 3.64 5.21
C VAL A 213 -15.08 3.43 5.95
N ALA A 214 -14.68 4.42 6.76
CA ALA A 214 -13.52 4.32 7.65
C ALA A 214 -13.98 4.34 9.11
N LEU A 215 -13.84 3.22 9.81
CA LEU A 215 -14.22 3.06 11.21
C LEU A 215 -12.98 3.22 12.10
N ILE A 216 -12.73 4.44 12.59
CA ILE A 216 -11.55 4.78 13.36
C ILE A 216 -11.96 4.95 14.83
N GLY A 217 -11.45 4.07 15.72
CA GLY A 217 -11.77 4.06 17.14
C GLY A 217 -13.20 3.61 17.47
N GLU A 218 -13.90 3.01 16.51
CA GLU A 218 -15.22 2.42 16.72
C GLU A 218 -15.09 1.01 17.34
N ARG A 219 -16.20 0.53 17.91
CA ARG A 219 -16.23 -0.79 18.55
C ARG A 219 -16.24 -1.89 17.49
N GLY A 220 -15.51 -2.99 17.69
CA GLY A 220 -15.46 -4.11 16.74
C GLY A 220 -16.83 -4.71 16.36
N ARG A 221 -17.87 -4.54 17.22
CA ARG A 221 -19.24 -4.96 16.90
C ARG A 221 -19.96 -4.04 15.88
N GLU A 222 -19.39 -2.88 15.59
CA GLU A 222 -19.93 -1.91 14.62
C GLU A 222 -19.27 -2.06 13.24
N VAL A 223 -18.21 -2.87 13.17
CA VAL A 223 -17.55 -3.32 11.96
C VAL A 223 -18.24 -4.56 11.42
#